data_284fdf9cd9186e8ba1f91afe2240f0ac
#
_entry.id   284fdf9cd9186e8ba1f91afe2240f0ac
#
_cell.length_a   1.000
_cell.length_b   1.000
_cell.length_c   1.000
_cell.angle_alpha   90.00
_cell.angle_beta   90.00
_cell.angle_gamma   90.00
#
_symmetry.space_group_name_H-M   'P 1'
#
loop_
_entity.id
_entity.type
_entity.pdbx_description
1 polymer ?
#
loop_
_entity_poly.entity_id
_entity_poly.type
_entity_poly.pdbx_seq_one_letter_code
_entity_poly.pdbx_strand_id
1 'polypeptide(L)'
;MIAKFINKGLLLSSAVFFLASCTPDTIDGDGNGITPSAADASFKVTKTAENRYNLKANSNNYIFSKWNIDDDGYNAGKNEENIFLPDAGTYVIQHQTVGVGGTVSGTSSGTIVVPTSDPVAGNMIQGGRFDTPDEIAKWSKHTISASGAQWVFANGKATIVANGGSQQGIYQAVNVVAGQKYSIDMVVSSESALVDTWFEVYVLNSMPVTGQDISGTVYRNINTWAGCGKSAFKGKVSSVGCDSPKNGGIFTATTTGTVYLEIKCGGTTVNSLSVDKVEFRRTQ
;
A
#
# COMPACT_ATOMS: atom_id res chain seq x y z
N MET A 1 77.19 -43.66 20.81
CA MET A 1 77.45 -43.32 22.22
C MET A 1 76.16 -42.75 22.82
N ILE A 2 75.55 -43.60 23.60
CA ILE A 2 74.65 -43.54 24.75
C ILE A 2 73.68 -42.35 24.78
N ALA A 3 72.42 -42.68 24.58
CA ALA A 3 71.20 -41.96 24.92
C ALA A 3 71.00 -41.72 26.41
N LYS A 4 70.34 -40.65 26.77
CA LYS A 4 69.62 -40.52 28.06
C LYS A 4 68.22 -40.02 27.80
N PHE A 5 67.26 -40.90 28.08
CA PHE A 5 65.81 -40.61 28.23
C PHE A 5 65.58 -39.77 29.46
N ILE A 6 64.82 -38.72 29.35
CA ILE A 6 64.20 -38.08 30.50
C ILE A 6 62.69 -37.99 30.20
N ASN A 7 61.94 -38.84 30.91
CA ASN A 7 60.49 -38.78 31.02
C ASN A 7 60.11 -37.50 31.79
N LYS A 8 59.31 -36.65 31.18
CA LYS A 8 58.53 -35.69 31.92
C LYS A 8 57.04 -35.98 31.76
N GLY A 9 56.47 -36.46 32.83
CA GLY A 9 55.06 -36.71 32.91
C GLY A 9 54.28 -35.41 32.77
N LEU A 10 53.36 -35.41 31.86
CA LEU A 10 52.43 -34.33 31.63
C LEU A 10 51.22 -34.57 32.55
N LEU A 11 51.10 -33.79 33.58
CA LEU A 11 49.92 -33.70 34.43
C LEU A 11 48.78 -33.11 33.61
N LEU A 12 47.81 -33.91 33.22
CA LEU A 12 46.55 -33.48 32.60
C LEU A 12 45.67 -32.93 33.72
N SER A 13 45.69 -31.61 33.90
CA SER A 13 44.74 -30.89 34.75
C SER A 13 43.40 -30.84 34.02
N SER A 14 42.47 -31.70 34.42
CA SER A 14 41.08 -31.72 33.98
C SER A 14 40.36 -30.53 34.58
N ALA A 15 40.26 -29.41 33.84
CA ALA A 15 39.38 -28.30 34.16
C ALA A 15 37.95 -28.71 33.86
N VAL A 16 37.21 -29.11 34.87
CA VAL A 16 35.76 -29.31 34.77
C VAL A 16 35.11 -27.95 34.72
N PHE A 17 34.75 -27.49 33.53
CA PHE A 17 33.85 -26.36 33.36
C PHE A 17 32.45 -26.79 33.78
N PHE A 18 32.04 -26.33 34.97
CA PHE A 18 30.63 -26.30 35.32
C PHE A 18 29.95 -25.28 34.39
N LEU A 19 29.32 -25.75 33.31
CA LEU A 19 28.33 -24.99 32.64
C LEU A 19 27.14 -24.85 33.59
N ALA A 20 27.13 -23.75 34.36
CA ALA A 20 25.91 -23.28 34.97
C ALA A 20 24.95 -22.96 33.80
N SER A 21 24.19 -23.98 33.36
CA SER A 21 23.00 -23.78 32.54
C SER A 21 22.10 -22.91 33.40
N CYS A 22 21.98 -21.63 33.08
CA CYS A 22 20.80 -20.88 33.44
C CYS A 22 19.62 -21.60 32.80
N THR A 23 18.99 -22.50 33.52
CA THR A 23 17.62 -22.89 33.20
C THR A 23 16.84 -21.58 33.25
N PRO A 24 16.13 -21.18 32.16
CA PRO A 24 15.20 -20.09 32.30
C PRO A 24 14.27 -20.45 33.45
N ASP A 25 14.17 -19.60 34.45
CA ASP A 25 13.16 -19.70 35.49
C ASP A 25 11.84 -19.97 34.74
N THR A 26 11.34 -21.20 34.87
CA THR A 26 9.95 -21.44 34.64
C THR A 26 9.22 -20.65 35.69
N ILE A 27 8.79 -19.44 35.31
CA ILE A 27 7.90 -18.65 36.14
C ILE A 27 6.58 -19.43 36.12
N ASP A 28 6.45 -20.42 37.01
CA ASP A 28 5.18 -20.97 37.45
C ASP A 28 4.48 -19.92 38.35
N GLY A 29 4.32 -18.75 37.79
CA GLY A 29 3.54 -17.67 38.34
C GLY A 29 2.63 -17.18 37.27
N ASP A 30 1.43 -16.88 37.62
CA ASP A 30 0.36 -16.23 36.90
C ASP A 30 0.81 -14.98 36.16
N GLY A 31 1.92 -15.00 35.40
CA GLY A 31 2.50 -13.82 34.78
C GLY A 31 2.30 -12.59 35.68
N ASN A 32 2.70 -11.46 35.50
CA ASN A 32 2.54 -10.26 36.34
C ASN A 32 1.10 -9.95 36.86
N GLY A 33 0.23 -10.97 36.98
CA GLY A 33 -1.17 -10.85 37.43
C GLY A 33 -2.11 -10.20 36.44
N ILE A 34 -1.65 -10.04 35.20
CA ILE A 34 -2.48 -9.48 34.10
C ILE A 34 -3.25 -10.61 33.46
N THR A 35 -4.54 -10.69 33.74
CA THR A 35 -5.44 -11.59 33.02
C THR A 35 -5.80 -10.97 31.69
N PRO A 36 -5.43 -11.61 30.56
CA PRO A 36 -5.82 -11.12 29.25
C PRO A 36 -7.36 -11.06 29.15
N SER A 37 -7.90 -9.92 28.83
CA SER A 37 -9.34 -9.77 28.57
C SER A 37 -9.57 -9.06 27.25
N ALA A 38 -10.42 -9.66 26.39
CA ALA A 38 -10.92 -8.98 25.21
C ALA A 38 -11.97 -7.96 25.63
N ALA A 39 -11.78 -6.71 25.23
CA ALA A 39 -12.76 -5.67 25.47
C ALA A 39 -13.77 -5.59 24.28
N ASP A 40 -14.93 -4.97 24.55
CA ASP A 40 -15.92 -4.70 23.51
C ASP A 40 -15.34 -3.79 22.42
N ALA A 41 -15.37 -4.26 21.17
CA ALA A 41 -14.94 -3.52 20.01
C ALA A 41 -16.09 -2.77 19.30
N SER A 42 -17.31 -2.81 19.83
CA SER A 42 -18.42 -2.11 19.22
C SER A 42 -18.18 -0.58 19.20
N PHE A 43 -18.71 0.08 18.19
CA PHE A 43 -18.54 1.52 18.01
C PHE A 43 -19.76 2.15 17.37
N LYS A 44 -19.83 3.48 17.46
CA LYS A 44 -20.83 4.31 16.82
C LYS A 44 -20.18 5.20 15.77
N VAL A 45 -20.89 5.38 14.65
CA VAL A 45 -20.55 6.37 13.61
C VAL A 45 -21.55 7.51 13.70
N THR A 46 -21.05 8.74 13.69
CA THR A 46 -21.87 9.94 13.68
C THR A 46 -21.39 10.89 12.56
N LYS A 47 -22.28 11.25 11.63
CA LYS A 47 -21.95 12.29 10.64
C LYS A 47 -21.88 13.63 11.35
N THR A 48 -20.75 14.33 11.21
CA THR A 48 -20.52 15.65 11.87
C THR A 48 -20.61 16.81 10.89
N ALA A 49 -20.27 16.56 9.61
CA ALA A 49 -20.42 17.53 8.52
C ALA A 49 -20.45 16.75 7.18
N GLU A 50 -20.47 17.46 6.05
CA GLU A 50 -20.37 16.81 4.74
C GLU A 50 -19.05 16.05 4.63
N ASN A 51 -19.13 14.77 4.29
CA ASN A 51 -18.00 13.84 4.16
C ASN A 51 -17.12 13.69 5.44
N ARG A 52 -17.60 14.17 6.59
CA ARG A 52 -16.90 14.09 7.89
C ARG A 52 -17.69 13.28 8.88
N TYR A 53 -16.99 12.38 9.54
CA TYR A 53 -17.61 11.43 10.47
C TYR A 53 -16.77 11.32 11.73
N ASN A 54 -17.47 11.12 12.84
CA ASN A 54 -16.86 10.77 14.12
C ASN A 54 -17.08 9.28 14.36
N LEU A 55 -16.01 8.57 14.63
CA LEU A 55 -16.00 7.17 15.06
C LEU A 55 -15.76 7.16 16.56
N LYS A 56 -16.66 6.55 17.33
CA LYS A 56 -16.52 6.48 18.77
C LYS A 56 -16.75 5.07 19.28
N ALA A 57 -15.73 4.50 19.92
CA ALA A 57 -15.84 3.22 20.61
C ALA A 57 -16.88 3.31 21.74
N ASN A 58 -17.69 2.26 21.90
CA ASN A 58 -18.71 2.22 22.96
C ASN A 58 -18.12 1.87 24.34
N SER A 59 -16.91 1.32 24.38
CA SER A 59 -16.15 1.01 25.59
C SER A 59 -14.84 1.79 25.60
N ASN A 60 -14.31 2.02 26.79
CA ASN A 60 -12.95 2.58 27.03
C ASN A 60 -12.11 1.69 27.94
N ASN A 61 -12.57 0.47 28.21
CA ASN A 61 -11.88 -0.46 29.12
C ASN A 61 -10.86 -1.31 28.36
N TYR A 62 -9.92 -0.64 27.69
CA TYR A 62 -8.82 -1.23 26.93
C TYR A 62 -7.65 -0.23 26.80
N ILE A 63 -6.51 -0.65 26.25
CA ILE A 63 -5.31 0.18 26.17
C ILE A 63 -5.40 1.15 24.98
N PHE A 64 -5.74 0.66 23.78
CA PHE A 64 -5.92 1.50 22.59
C PHE A 64 -6.83 0.83 21.53
N SER A 65 -7.37 1.65 20.66
CA SER A 65 -8.16 1.22 19.50
C SER A 65 -7.25 0.92 18.31
N LYS A 66 -7.72 0.00 17.46
CA LYS A 66 -7.20 -0.20 16.10
C LYS A 66 -8.35 -0.01 15.13
N TRP A 67 -8.19 0.94 14.22
CA TRP A 67 -9.16 1.24 13.19
C TRP A 67 -8.65 0.81 11.83
N ASN A 68 -9.49 0.18 11.03
CA ASN A 68 -9.28 -0.09 9.62
C ASN A 68 -10.40 0.57 8.83
N ILE A 69 -10.05 1.48 7.94
CA ILE A 69 -10.99 2.25 7.12
C ILE A 69 -10.78 1.78 5.68
N ASP A 70 -11.82 1.20 5.10
CA ASP A 70 -11.85 0.82 3.69
C ASP A 70 -10.71 -0.13 3.26
N ASP A 71 -10.38 -1.07 4.13
CA ASP A 71 -9.34 -2.10 3.92
C ASP A 71 -7.91 -1.56 3.73
N ASP A 72 -7.63 -0.36 4.24
CA ASP A 72 -6.27 0.20 4.25
C ASP A 72 -5.37 -0.39 5.35
N GLY A 73 -5.88 -1.37 6.09
CA GLY A 73 -5.21 -2.04 7.20
C GLY A 73 -5.48 -1.38 8.56
N TYR A 74 -5.19 -2.14 9.62
CA TYR A 74 -5.41 -1.67 10.98
C TYR A 74 -4.32 -0.72 11.46
N ASN A 75 -4.71 0.51 11.80
CA ASN A 75 -3.85 1.52 12.39
C ASN A 75 -4.23 1.76 13.85
N ALA A 76 -3.23 1.95 14.72
CA ALA A 76 -3.45 2.34 16.10
C ALA A 76 -4.10 3.74 16.14
N GLY A 77 -5.12 3.88 16.97
CA GLY A 77 -5.90 5.12 17.08
C GLY A 77 -6.45 5.31 18.49
N LYS A 78 -7.21 6.39 18.65
CA LYS A 78 -7.88 6.74 19.89
C LYS A 78 -9.25 6.06 19.98
N ASN A 79 -9.88 6.16 21.14
CA ASN A 79 -11.26 5.71 21.35
C ASN A 79 -12.27 6.51 20.53
N GLU A 80 -11.87 7.69 20.12
CA GLU A 80 -12.65 8.59 19.29
C GLU A 80 -11.79 9.20 18.20
N GLU A 81 -12.20 9.00 16.93
CA GLU A 81 -11.50 9.48 15.74
C GLU A 81 -12.44 10.30 14.85
N ASN A 82 -11.92 11.41 14.34
CA ASN A 82 -12.60 12.18 13.32
C ASN A 82 -11.98 11.87 11.97
N ILE A 83 -12.80 11.38 11.04
CA ILE A 83 -12.36 11.00 9.70
C ILE A 83 -13.02 11.88 8.64
N PHE A 84 -12.31 12.07 7.54
CA PHE A 84 -12.79 12.71 6.33
C PHE A 84 -12.72 11.72 5.18
N LEU A 85 -13.85 11.47 4.52
CA LEU A 85 -13.99 10.56 3.39
C LEU A 85 -14.34 11.40 2.15
N PRO A 86 -13.35 11.85 1.39
CA PRO A 86 -13.54 12.83 0.33
C PRO A 86 -14.32 12.30 -0.87
N ASP A 87 -14.36 10.99 -1.09
CA ASP A 87 -14.95 10.41 -2.29
C ASP A 87 -16.33 9.84 -2.02
N ALA A 88 -17.23 9.94 -3.00
CA ALA A 88 -18.47 9.19 -2.97
C ALA A 88 -18.18 7.69 -3.01
N GLY A 89 -18.93 6.93 -2.21
CA GLY A 89 -18.74 5.48 -2.12
C GLY A 89 -19.27 4.89 -0.82
N THR A 90 -19.08 3.59 -0.70
CA THR A 90 -19.39 2.83 0.50
C THR A 90 -18.10 2.39 1.16
N TYR A 91 -17.89 2.80 2.40
CA TYR A 91 -16.70 2.53 3.18
C TYR A 91 -17.01 1.54 4.28
N VAL A 92 -16.20 0.50 4.39
CA VAL A 92 -16.27 -0.45 5.52
C VAL A 92 -15.32 0.06 6.61
N ILE A 93 -15.88 0.27 7.79
CA ILE A 93 -15.11 0.67 8.98
C ILE A 93 -15.01 -0.54 9.89
N GLN A 94 -13.81 -0.91 10.26
CA GLN A 94 -13.57 -2.01 11.18
C GLN A 94 -12.82 -1.50 12.41
N HIS A 95 -13.20 -2.02 13.56
CA HIS A 95 -12.61 -1.67 14.85
C HIS A 95 -12.22 -2.91 15.63
N GLN A 96 -11.04 -2.86 16.21
CA GLN A 96 -10.53 -3.79 17.21
C GLN A 96 -10.03 -3.01 18.41
N THR A 97 -10.06 -3.62 19.58
CA THR A 97 -9.46 -3.08 20.80
C THR A 97 -8.25 -3.93 21.21
N VAL A 98 -7.25 -3.30 21.77
CA VAL A 98 -6.11 -3.99 22.40
C VAL A 98 -6.27 -3.84 23.89
N GLY A 99 -6.62 -4.94 24.54
CA GLY A 99 -6.84 -5.03 25.98
C GLY A 99 -5.56 -5.22 26.77
N VAL A 100 -5.73 -5.33 28.09
CA VAL A 100 -4.66 -5.64 29.03
C VAL A 100 -4.01 -6.97 28.64
N GLY A 101 -2.69 -7.04 28.70
CA GLY A 101 -1.92 -8.20 28.24
C GLY A 101 -1.73 -8.26 26.73
N GLY A 102 -2.11 -7.23 25.95
CA GLY A 102 -1.94 -7.17 24.49
C GLY A 102 -2.97 -7.99 23.73
N THR A 103 -4.03 -8.47 24.39
CA THR A 103 -5.10 -9.25 23.75
C THR A 103 -5.86 -8.39 22.76
N VAL A 104 -5.93 -8.82 21.52
CA VAL A 104 -6.73 -8.16 20.49
C VAL A 104 -8.15 -8.74 20.53
N SER A 105 -9.17 -7.87 20.53
CA SER A 105 -10.58 -8.25 20.46
C SER A 105 -10.95 -8.86 19.11
N GLY A 106 -12.14 -9.41 19.01
CA GLY A 106 -12.80 -9.64 17.73
C GLY A 106 -13.04 -8.32 16.98
N THR A 107 -13.27 -8.43 15.68
CA THR A 107 -13.56 -7.27 14.82
C THR A 107 -15.03 -6.88 14.92
N SER A 108 -15.30 -5.60 15.18
CA SER A 108 -16.60 -4.99 14.94
C SER A 108 -16.57 -4.22 13.62
N SER A 109 -17.62 -4.30 12.82
CA SER A 109 -17.71 -3.65 11.51
C SER A 109 -18.92 -2.75 11.40
N GLY A 110 -18.78 -1.66 10.68
CA GLY A 110 -19.85 -0.73 10.30
C GLY A 110 -19.62 -0.19 8.90
N THR A 111 -20.64 0.41 8.31
CA THR A 111 -20.58 0.94 6.95
C THR A 111 -20.95 2.42 6.95
N ILE A 112 -20.20 3.21 6.18
CA ILE A 112 -20.49 4.61 5.87
C ILE A 112 -20.77 4.73 4.39
N VAL A 113 -21.90 5.33 4.02
CA VAL A 113 -22.20 5.70 2.63
C VAL A 113 -21.98 7.19 2.47
N VAL A 114 -21.05 7.57 1.59
CA VAL A 114 -20.78 8.95 1.19
C VAL A 114 -21.50 9.18 -0.15
N PRO A 115 -22.53 10.03 -0.22
CA PRO A 115 -23.34 10.16 -1.42
C PRO A 115 -22.67 10.95 -2.55
N THR A 116 -21.81 11.90 -2.20
CA THR A 116 -21.16 12.81 -3.18
C THR A 116 -19.71 13.05 -2.80
N SER A 117 -18.83 13.07 -3.79
CA SER A 117 -17.42 13.44 -3.59
C SER A 117 -17.30 14.91 -3.19
N ASP A 118 -16.33 15.20 -2.31
CA ASP A 118 -15.96 16.58 -2.00
C ASP A 118 -15.46 17.29 -3.27
N PRO A 119 -15.97 18.47 -3.60
CA PRO A 119 -15.64 19.14 -4.86
C PRO A 119 -14.18 19.63 -4.95
N VAL A 120 -13.47 19.67 -3.83
CA VAL A 120 -12.08 20.15 -3.77
C VAL A 120 -11.11 19.01 -3.51
N ALA A 121 -11.39 18.16 -2.51
CA ALA A 121 -10.50 17.09 -2.06
C ALA A 121 -10.85 15.73 -2.70
N GLY A 122 -11.98 15.62 -3.39
CA GLY A 122 -12.41 14.40 -4.04
C GLY A 122 -11.43 13.94 -5.13
N ASN A 123 -11.42 12.63 -5.34
CA ASN A 123 -10.64 12.04 -6.41
C ASN A 123 -11.22 12.46 -7.78
N MET A 124 -10.37 12.94 -8.65
CA MET A 124 -10.76 13.35 -10.01
C MET A 124 -10.78 12.16 -10.98
N ILE A 125 -10.15 11.04 -10.60
CA ILE A 125 -10.21 9.78 -11.33
C ILE A 125 -11.55 9.10 -11.04
N GLN A 126 -12.22 8.67 -12.10
CA GLN A 126 -13.43 7.87 -12.04
C GLN A 126 -13.07 6.39 -12.18
N GLY A 127 -13.64 5.53 -11.32
CA GLY A 127 -13.40 4.09 -11.41
C GLY A 127 -11.94 3.69 -11.17
N GLY A 128 -11.25 4.37 -10.27
CA GLY A 128 -9.87 4.05 -9.91
C GLY A 128 -9.72 2.77 -9.08
N ARG A 129 -10.83 2.15 -8.67
CA ARG A 129 -10.84 0.88 -7.92
C ARG A 129 -11.02 -0.35 -8.79
N PHE A 130 -11.52 -0.18 -10.01
CA PHE A 130 -11.78 -1.28 -10.96
C PHE A 130 -12.75 -2.36 -10.42
N ASP A 131 -13.62 -2.00 -9.46
CA ASP A 131 -14.52 -2.94 -8.78
C ASP A 131 -15.68 -3.39 -9.66
N THR A 132 -16.10 -2.55 -10.59
CA THR A 132 -17.26 -2.80 -11.45
C THR A 132 -16.94 -2.61 -12.93
N PRO A 133 -17.72 -3.22 -13.84
CA PRO A 133 -17.59 -2.97 -15.28
C PRO A 133 -17.73 -1.48 -15.66
N ASP A 134 -18.57 -0.73 -14.96
CA ASP A 134 -18.77 0.70 -15.19
C ASP A 134 -17.52 1.52 -14.81
N GLU A 135 -16.82 1.13 -13.76
CA GLU A 135 -15.54 1.72 -13.38
C GLU A 135 -14.45 1.40 -14.40
N ILE A 136 -14.35 0.14 -14.82
CA ILE A 136 -13.40 -0.30 -15.84
C ILE A 136 -13.61 0.44 -17.16
N ALA A 137 -14.89 0.69 -17.55
CA ALA A 137 -15.24 1.41 -18.74
C ALA A 137 -14.82 2.90 -18.75
N LYS A 138 -14.43 3.47 -17.60
CA LYS A 138 -13.86 4.83 -17.50
C LYS A 138 -12.41 4.91 -18.00
N TRP A 139 -11.75 3.78 -18.17
CA TRP A 139 -10.37 3.70 -18.60
C TRP A 139 -10.25 3.32 -20.08
N SER A 140 -9.39 4.03 -20.77
CA SER A 140 -9.03 3.75 -22.17
C SER A 140 -7.70 2.99 -22.20
N LYS A 141 -7.56 2.07 -23.16
CA LYS A 141 -6.30 1.36 -23.38
C LYS A 141 -5.42 2.16 -24.34
N HIS A 142 -4.12 2.22 -24.00
CA HIS A 142 -3.09 2.72 -24.91
C HIS A 142 -2.24 1.54 -25.38
N THR A 143 -2.50 1.07 -26.58
CA THR A 143 -1.73 -0.01 -27.22
C THR A 143 -0.43 0.58 -27.76
N ILE A 144 0.66 0.38 -27.03
CA ILE A 144 2.02 0.80 -27.43
C ILE A 144 2.67 -0.29 -28.26
N SER A 145 2.83 -1.49 -27.69
CA SER A 145 3.26 -2.68 -28.42
C SER A 145 2.09 -3.35 -29.09
N ALA A 146 2.25 -3.77 -30.35
CA ALA A 146 1.19 -4.40 -31.13
C ALA A 146 0.71 -5.74 -30.50
N SER A 147 1.56 -6.40 -29.74
CA SER A 147 1.27 -7.65 -29.05
C SER A 147 2.19 -7.82 -27.82
N GLY A 148 1.95 -8.84 -27.02
CA GLY A 148 2.83 -9.23 -25.91
C GLY A 148 2.55 -8.52 -24.60
N ALA A 149 1.73 -7.46 -24.58
CA ALA A 149 1.32 -6.78 -23.35
C ALA A 149 -0.19 -6.53 -23.33
N GLN A 150 -0.80 -6.71 -22.15
CA GLN A 150 -2.21 -6.35 -21.94
C GLN A 150 -2.51 -6.07 -20.48
N TRP A 151 -3.46 -5.15 -20.25
CA TRP A 151 -4.08 -4.94 -18.94
C TRP A 151 -5.30 -5.85 -18.80
N VAL A 152 -5.34 -6.61 -17.70
CA VAL A 152 -6.43 -7.51 -17.31
C VAL A 152 -7.12 -6.93 -16.09
N PHE A 153 -8.43 -6.71 -16.18
CA PHE A 153 -9.23 -6.16 -15.09
C PHE A 153 -10.00 -7.29 -14.42
N ALA A 154 -9.69 -7.57 -13.18
CA ALA A 154 -10.33 -8.61 -12.38
C ALA A 154 -10.13 -8.37 -10.89
N ASN A 155 -11.09 -8.80 -10.06
CA ASN A 155 -10.99 -8.79 -8.60
C ASN A 155 -10.63 -7.41 -8.03
N GLY A 156 -11.24 -6.33 -8.53
CA GLY A 156 -11.02 -4.97 -8.06
C GLY A 156 -9.62 -4.43 -8.35
N LYS A 157 -8.98 -4.83 -9.45
CA LYS A 157 -7.66 -4.33 -9.85
C LYS A 157 -7.38 -4.48 -11.34
N ALA A 158 -6.47 -3.66 -11.83
CA ALA A 158 -5.88 -3.80 -13.15
C ALA A 158 -4.51 -4.46 -13.03
N THR A 159 -4.32 -5.61 -13.65
CA THR A 159 -3.05 -6.36 -13.65
C THR A 159 -2.44 -6.33 -15.03
N ILE A 160 -1.17 -5.96 -15.13
CA ILE A 160 -0.42 -6.05 -16.38
C ILE A 160 0.10 -7.48 -16.61
N VAL A 161 -0.09 -7.96 -17.82
CA VAL A 161 0.60 -9.14 -18.35
C VAL A 161 1.45 -8.68 -19.52
N ALA A 162 2.77 -8.86 -19.46
CA ALA A 162 3.69 -8.47 -20.51
C ALA A 162 4.84 -9.48 -20.66
N ASN A 163 5.34 -9.63 -21.88
CA ASN A 163 6.47 -10.48 -22.20
C ASN A 163 7.33 -9.86 -23.31
N GLY A 164 8.57 -10.36 -23.44
CA GLY A 164 9.47 -10.00 -24.52
C GLY A 164 9.83 -8.50 -24.62
N GLY A 165 9.72 -7.76 -23.50
CA GLY A 165 9.93 -6.32 -23.50
C GLY A 165 8.76 -5.50 -24.03
N SER A 166 7.59 -6.10 -24.20
CA SER A 166 6.39 -5.38 -24.61
C SER A 166 5.78 -4.54 -23.50
N GLN A 167 4.97 -3.53 -23.87
CA GLN A 167 4.34 -2.59 -22.94
C GLN A 167 2.96 -2.14 -23.43
N GLN A 168 2.13 -1.77 -22.47
CA GLN A 168 0.81 -1.20 -22.71
C GLN A 168 0.46 -0.18 -21.63
N GLY A 169 -0.28 0.86 -21.98
CA GLY A 169 -0.84 1.85 -21.06
C GLY A 169 -2.33 1.71 -20.85
N ILE A 170 -2.81 2.29 -19.75
CA ILE A 170 -4.21 2.67 -19.55
C ILE A 170 -4.25 4.14 -19.15
N TYR A 171 -5.25 4.88 -19.63
CA TYR A 171 -5.33 6.31 -19.36
C TYR A 171 -6.76 6.78 -19.15
N GLN A 172 -6.85 7.94 -18.48
CA GLN A 172 -8.11 8.65 -18.28
C GLN A 172 -7.90 10.15 -18.44
N ALA A 173 -8.87 10.84 -19.06
CA ALA A 173 -8.89 12.29 -19.17
C ALA A 173 -9.30 12.94 -17.85
N VAL A 174 -8.59 13.99 -17.42
CA VAL A 174 -8.83 14.74 -16.20
C VAL A 174 -8.80 16.24 -16.51
N ASN A 175 -9.77 17.00 -16.01
CA ASN A 175 -9.79 18.45 -16.18
C ASN A 175 -9.00 19.13 -15.07
N VAL A 176 -8.07 19.99 -15.43
CA VAL A 176 -7.18 20.69 -14.50
C VAL A 176 -7.28 22.21 -14.67
N VAL A 177 -6.86 22.95 -13.66
CA VAL A 177 -6.85 24.40 -13.64
C VAL A 177 -5.41 24.91 -13.55
N ALA A 178 -5.05 25.87 -14.41
CA ALA A 178 -3.72 26.46 -14.43
C ALA A 178 -3.27 26.95 -13.04
N GLY A 179 -2.02 26.68 -12.70
CA GLY A 179 -1.41 27.04 -11.41
C GLY A 179 -1.77 26.08 -10.26
N GLN A 180 -2.77 25.21 -10.43
CA GLN A 180 -3.12 24.22 -9.40
C GLN A 180 -2.16 23.05 -9.38
N LYS A 181 -1.93 22.53 -8.17
CA LYS A 181 -1.12 21.33 -7.95
C LYS A 181 -2.04 20.15 -7.68
N TYR A 182 -1.62 19.01 -8.15
CA TYR A 182 -2.35 17.75 -8.03
C TYR A 182 -1.41 16.66 -7.57
N SER A 183 -1.82 15.87 -6.59
CA SER A 183 -1.09 14.68 -6.14
C SER A 183 -1.58 13.47 -6.91
N ILE A 184 -0.65 12.59 -7.25
CA ILE A 184 -0.89 11.33 -7.95
C ILE A 184 -0.40 10.21 -7.05
N ASP A 185 -1.28 9.27 -6.75
CA ASP A 185 -0.92 8.05 -6.03
C ASP A 185 -1.85 6.90 -6.42
N MET A 186 -1.49 5.69 -6.06
CA MET A 186 -2.29 4.48 -6.25
C MET A 186 -1.74 3.35 -5.41
N VAL A 187 -2.54 2.35 -5.12
CA VAL A 187 -2.07 1.12 -4.53
C VAL A 187 -1.52 0.23 -5.62
N VAL A 188 -0.31 -0.26 -5.43
CA VAL A 188 0.33 -1.25 -6.30
C VAL A 188 0.70 -2.49 -5.51
N SER A 189 0.65 -3.64 -6.16
CA SER A 189 1.02 -4.90 -5.52
C SER A 189 1.66 -5.87 -6.50
N SER A 190 2.59 -6.67 -5.99
CA SER A 190 3.10 -7.85 -6.66
C SER A 190 3.37 -8.93 -5.63
N GLU A 191 2.92 -10.16 -5.90
CA GLU A 191 3.10 -11.31 -4.99
C GLU A 191 4.51 -11.88 -5.03
N SER A 192 5.32 -11.45 -5.99
CA SER A 192 6.72 -11.87 -6.16
C SER A 192 7.60 -10.71 -6.58
N ALA A 193 8.91 -10.91 -6.55
CA ALA A 193 9.86 -9.98 -7.14
C ALA A 193 9.56 -9.79 -8.63
N LEU A 194 9.63 -8.55 -9.09
CA LEU A 194 9.59 -8.21 -10.51
C LEU A 194 10.99 -8.37 -11.14
N VAL A 195 11.02 -8.76 -12.40
CA VAL A 195 12.25 -8.91 -13.18
C VAL A 195 12.11 -8.14 -14.48
N ASP A 196 13.12 -7.35 -14.84
CA ASP A 196 13.18 -6.59 -16.10
C ASP A 196 11.86 -5.88 -16.40
N THR A 197 11.37 -5.12 -15.39
CA THR A 197 10.05 -4.50 -15.39
C THR A 197 10.17 -3.00 -15.16
N TRP A 198 9.38 -2.24 -15.89
CA TRP A 198 9.12 -0.82 -15.64
C TRP A 198 7.62 -0.58 -15.52
N PHE A 199 7.27 0.27 -14.59
CA PHE A 199 5.95 0.81 -14.35
C PHE A 199 6.11 2.31 -14.18
N GLU A 200 5.38 3.11 -14.93
CA GLU A 200 5.56 4.55 -15.00
C GLU A 200 4.21 5.25 -15.09
N VAL A 201 4.08 6.36 -14.38
CA VAL A 201 2.88 7.19 -14.37
C VAL A 201 3.20 8.57 -14.92
N TYR A 202 2.43 8.99 -15.92
CA TYR A 202 2.58 10.24 -16.64
C TYR A 202 1.34 11.11 -16.55
N VAL A 203 1.50 12.40 -16.77
CA VAL A 203 0.40 13.33 -17.09
C VAL A 203 0.73 13.97 -18.43
N LEU A 204 -0.11 13.70 -19.41
CA LEU A 204 0.10 14.11 -20.82
C LEU A 204 -0.85 15.26 -21.17
N ASN A 205 -0.38 16.20 -21.99
CA ASN A 205 -1.20 17.31 -22.51
C ASN A 205 -2.05 16.93 -23.73
N SER A 206 -1.81 15.75 -24.31
CA SER A 206 -2.55 15.22 -25.45
C SER A 206 -2.90 13.75 -25.24
N MET A 207 -3.97 13.32 -25.87
CA MET A 207 -4.40 11.92 -25.82
C MET A 207 -3.32 11.01 -26.40
N PRO A 208 -3.02 9.89 -25.73
CA PRO A 208 -2.09 8.88 -26.22
C PRO A 208 -2.44 8.34 -27.60
N VAL A 209 -1.44 8.08 -28.43
CA VAL A 209 -1.62 7.61 -29.82
C VAL A 209 -1.17 6.15 -29.91
N THR A 210 -2.05 5.28 -30.37
CA THR A 210 -1.76 3.85 -30.60
C THR A 210 -0.50 3.66 -31.44
N GLY A 211 0.37 2.75 -31.01
CA GLY A 211 1.64 2.43 -31.68
C GLY A 211 2.78 3.41 -31.37
N GLN A 212 2.55 4.43 -30.56
CA GLN A 212 3.57 5.38 -30.16
C GLN A 212 3.85 5.25 -28.68
N ASP A 213 5.13 5.16 -28.31
CA ASP A 213 5.54 5.23 -26.91
C ASP A 213 5.45 6.67 -26.40
N ILE A 214 5.26 6.82 -25.10
CA ILE A 214 5.23 8.11 -24.41
C ILE A 214 6.54 8.39 -23.69
N SER A 215 6.89 9.65 -23.64
CA SER A 215 8.02 10.16 -22.88
C SER A 215 7.64 11.45 -22.17
N GLY A 216 8.38 11.82 -21.16
CA GLY A 216 8.14 13.04 -20.41
C GLY A 216 8.43 12.89 -18.93
N THR A 217 7.78 13.73 -18.12
CA THR A 217 7.94 13.67 -16.66
C THR A 217 7.20 12.47 -16.09
N VAL A 218 7.95 11.56 -15.47
CA VAL A 218 7.41 10.45 -14.68
C VAL A 218 7.05 10.97 -13.28
N TYR A 219 5.85 10.70 -12.81
CA TYR A 219 5.39 11.13 -11.48
C TYR A 219 5.48 10.03 -10.44
N ARG A 220 5.28 8.79 -10.84
CA ARG A 220 5.43 7.59 -10.02
C ARG A 220 6.04 6.49 -10.85
N ASN A 221 6.88 5.65 -10.24
CA ASN A 221 7.42 4.51 -10.96
C ASN A 221 7.79 3.33 -10.06
N ILE A 222 7.89 2.17 -10.69
CA ILE A 222 8.62 1.00 -10.24
C ILE A 222 9.55 0.62 -11.38
N ASN A 223 10.84 0.47 -11.08
CA ASN A 223 11.85 0.15 -12.09
C ASN A 223 12.88 -0.80 -11.47
N THR A 224 12.91 -2.02 -11.96
CA THR A 224 13.79 -3.05 -11.39
C THR A 224 15.26 -2.76 -11.59
N TRP A 225 15.64 -2.01 -12.62
CA TRP A 225 17.03 -1.56 -12.82
C TRP A 225 17.44 -0.47 -11.83
N ALA A 226 16.49 0.31 -11.36
CA ALA A 226 16.70 1.28 -10.27
C ALA A 226 16.71 0.64 -8.88
N GLY A 227 16.46 -0.67 -8.79
CA GLY A 227 16.55 -1.43 -7.55
C GLY A 227 15.27 -1.58 -6.77
N CYS A 228 14.14 -1.02 -7.20
CA CYS A 228 12.84 -1.21 -6.57
C CYS A 228 12.05 -2.37 -7.19
N GLY A 229 11.02 -2.87 -6.48
CA GLY A 229 10.19 -4.00 -6.94
C GLY A 229 10.88 -5.37 -6.89
N LYS A 230 12.00 -5.51 -6.17
CA LYS A 230 12.80 -6.75 -6.11
C LYS A 230 12.37 -7.74 -5.02
N SER A 231 11.24 -7.52 -4.39
CA SER A 231 10.56 -8.43 -3.46
C SER A 231 9.07 -8.28 -3.65
N ALA A 232 8.27 -9.19 -3.08
CA ALA A 232 6.82 -9.00 -3.00
C ALA A 232 6.48 -7.70 -2.25
N PHE A 233 5.46 -6.97 -2.71
CA PHE A 233 5.04 -5.72 -2.11
C PHE A 233 3.53 -5.49 -2.29
N LYS A 234 2.95 -4.72 -1.37
CA LYS A 234 1.61 -4.14 -1.49
C LYS A 234 1.61 -2.82 -0.73
N GLY A 235 1.19 -1.73 -1.37
CA GLY A 235 1.09 -0.42 -0.73
C GLY A 235 0.94 0.71 -1.73
N LYS A 236 0.84 1.93 -1.23
CA LYS A 236 0.85 3.13 -2.08
C LYS A 236 2.17 3.20 -2.86
N VAL A 237 2.10 3.51 -4.15
CA VAL A 237 3.30 3.60 -4.99
C VAL A 237 4.27 4.69 -4.50
N SER A 238 3.76 5.69 -3.78
CA SER A 238 4.59 6.68 -3.08
C SER A 238 5.47 6.09 -1.97
N SER A 239 5.12 4.92 -1.45
CA SER A 239 5.83 4.25 -0.35
C SER A 239 6.64 3.04 -0.81
N VAL A 240 6.12 2.27 -1.79
CA VAL A 240 6.75 1.02 -2.24
C VAL A 240 7.44 1.15 -3.60
N GLY A 241 7.23 2.25 -4.30
CA GLY A 241 7.88 2.56 -5.57
C GLY A 241 9.35 2.96 -5.41
N CYS A 242 9.96 3.38 -6.50
CA CYS A 242 11.32 3.89 -6.46
C CYS A 242 11.39 5.28 -5.79
N ASP A 243 12.55 5.60 -5.18
CA ASP A 243 12.83 6.95 -4.63
C ASP A 243 12.88 8.06 -5.69
N SER A 244 13.00 7.71 -6.93
CA SER A 244 12.90 8.56 -8.12
C SER A 244 11.61 8.18 -8.88
N PRO A 245 10.86 9.15 -9.41
CA PRO A 245 11.15 10.58 -9.54
C PRO A 245 10.96 11.37 -8.24
N LYS A 246 11.79 12.41 -8.07
CA LYS A 246 11.81 13.24 -6.86
C LYS A 246 10.78 14.38 -6.87
N ASN A 247 9.81 14.37 -7.77
CA ASN A 247 8.71 15.35 -7.80
C ASN A 247 7.60 15.05 -6.77
N GLY A 248 7.76 13.98 -5.98
CA GLY A 248 6.80 13.57 -4.96
C GLY A 248 5.43 13.14 -5.52
N GLY A 249 5.34 12.86 -6.83
CA GLY A 249 4.06 12.60 -7.50
C GLY A 249 3.17 13.84 -7.62
N ILE A 250 3.75 15.04 -7.60
CA ILE A 250 3.02 16.29 -7.71
C ILE A 250 3.10 16.83 -9.14
N PHE A 251 1.95 16.91 -9.78
CA PHE A 251 1.77 17.58 -11.06
C PHE A 251 1.30 19.02 -10.82
N THR A 252 1.93 19.99 -11.50
CA THR A 252 1.47 21.38 -11.52
C THR A 252 0.94 21.67 -12.91
N ALA A 253 -0.36 21.99 -13.02
CA ALA A 253 -0.97 22.34 -14.31
C ALA A 253 -0.47 23.69 -14.81
N THR A 254 0.08 23.75 -16.01
CA THR A 254 0.52 24.99 -16.65
C THR A 254 -0.61 25.71 -17.38
N THR A 255 -1.64 24.99 -17.78
CA THR A 255 -2.80 25.49 -18.49
C THR A 255 -4.09 24.92 -17.90
N THR A 256 -5.18 25.65 -18.01
CA THR A 256 -6.52 25.10 -17.74
C THR A 256 -7.00 24.30 -18.92
N GLY A 257 -7.48 23.09 -18.67
CA GLY A 257 -7.97 22.20 -19.73
C GLY A 257 -7.89 20.72 -19.37
N THR A 258 -7.96 19.88 -20.38
CA THR A 258 -7.88 18.43 -20.22
C THR A 258 -6.43 17.95 -20.29
N VAL A 259 -6.05 17.13 -19.32
CA VAL A 259 -4.82 16.33 -19.33
C VAL A 259 -5.18 14.85 -19.28
N TYR A 260 -4.23 13.98 -19.54
CA TYR A 260 -4.44 12.54 -19.53
C TYR A 260 -3.49 11.91 -18.50
N LEU A 261 -4.06 11.35 -17.43
CA LEU A 261 -3.29 10.49 -16.52
C LEU A 261 -3.09 9.16 -17.25
N GLU A 262 -1.84 8.77 -17.42
CA GLU A 262 -1.49 7.49 -18.02
C GLU A 262 -0.64 6.65 -17.09
N ILE A 263 -1.00 5.37 -16.99
CA ILE A 263 -0.27 4.33 -16.28
C ILE A 263 0.25 3.36 -17.33
N LYS A 264 1.56 3.36 -17.55
CA LYS A 264 2.26 2.51 -18.51
C LYS A 264 3.07 1.46 -17.79
N CYS A 265 3.02 0.24 -18.26
CA CYS A 265 3.87 -0.84 -17.76
C CYS A 265 4.31 -1.79 -18.87
N GLY A 266 5.50 -2.35 -18.69
CA GLY A 266 6.06 -3.36 -19.57
C GLY A 266 7.19 -4.13 -18.91
N GLY A 267 7.70 -5.13 -19.62
CA GLY A 267 8.81 -5.94 -19.13
C GLY A 267 9.04 -7.22 -19.90
N THR A 268 10.08 -7.94 -19.51
CA THR A 268 10.44 -9.22 -20.15
C THR A 268 9.49 -10.34 -19.76
N THR A 269 9.06 -10.38 -18.49
CA THR A 269 8.05 -11.30 -17.98
C THR A 269 7.35 -10.65 -16.78
N VAL A 270 6.16 -10.11 -17.01
CA VAL A 270 5.35 -9.44 -15.99
C VAL A 270 3.96 -10.07 -15.97
N ASN A 271 3.52 -10.58 -14.83
CA ASN A 271 2.22 -11.21 -14.67
C ASN A 271 1.59 -11.02 -13.29
N SER A 272 2.22 -10.25 -12.41
CA SER A 272 1.80 -10.09 -11.02
C SER A 272 1.68 -8.65 -10.55
N LEU A 273 2.14 -7.67 -11.34
CA LEU A 273 2.02 -6.27 -10.98
C LEU A 273 0.59 -5.78 -11.22
N SER A 274 -0.06 -5.39 -10.15
CA SER A 274 -1.44 -4.91 -10.15
C SER A 274 -1.53 -3.49 -9.62
N VAL A 275 -2.54 -2.77 -10.10
CA VAL A 275 -2.90 -1.40 -9.70
C VAL A 275 -4.33 -1.37 -9.20
N ASP A 276 -4.57 -0.62 -8.14
CA ASP A 276 -5.85 -0.36 -7.52
C ASP A 276 -5.87 1.05 -6.90
N LYS A 277 -7.04 1.56 -6.54
CA LYS A 277 -7.23 2.83 -5.83
C LYS A 277 -6.43 3.98 -6.45
N VAL A 278 -6.55 4.17 -7.77
CA VAL A 278 -5.86 5.25 -8.49
C VAL A 278 -6.40 6.60 -8.06
N GLU A 279 -5.52 7.51 -7.68
CA GLU A 279 -5.86 8.84 -7.19
C GLU A 279 -5.18 9.95 -8.00
N PHE A 280 -5.96 10.95 -8.36
CA PHE A 280 -5.52 12.24 -8.88
C PHE A 280 -6.29 13.33 -8.15
N ARG A 281 -5.66 13.96 -7.15
CA ARG A 281 -6.34 14.87 -6.23
C ARG A 281 -5.72 16.26 -6.24
N ARG A 282 -6.55 17.28 -6.21
CA ARG A 282 -6.08 18.65 -5.98
C ARG A 282 -5.41 18.74 -4.59
N THR A 283 -4.22 19.31 -4.55
CA THR A 283 -3.56 19.65 -3.28
C THR A 283 -4.02 21.04 -2.81
N GLN A 284 -4.14 21.21 -1.52
CA GLN A 284 -4.46 22.49 -0.89
C GLN A 284 -3.25 23.43 -0.93
#